data_5bc42aeee07b279890a0889953cfd235
#
_entry.id   5bc42aeee07b279890a0889953cfd235
#
_cell.length_a   1.000
_cell.length_b   1.000
_cell.length_c   1.000
_cell.angle_alpha   90.00
_cell.angle_beta   90.00
_cell.angle_gamma   90.00
#
_symmetry.space_group_name_H-M   'P 1'
#
loop_
_entity.id
_entity.type
_entity.pdbx_description
1 polymer ?
#
loop_
_entity_poly.entity_id
_entity_poly.type
_entity_poly.pdbx_seq_one_letter_code
_entity_poly.pdbx_strand_id
1 'polypeptide(L)'
;MPRPNRPPIRRQTTTLWYYPSQQYSEEPKGIPGYRGATPSWIIWNLLDRYTRPGDLVVDPFCGGGTTLDVATSLDRRARGFDVNPQRPDIEEADARSLPLGDGEADFLFMDPPYSTHVDYSDAPGCLGRLSAFDEEYFEAFEEVFAEADRVLRDRRYLAVFVSDTFERKRGFVPIGARMTVMLSSRFRPVDHLTVVRGNRKLEKPHFHKAASEGNYFLRGYTHLLLFKKESDGGGQGRAPRA
;
A
#
# COMPACT_ATOMS: atom_id res chain seq x y z
N MET A 1 20.83 1.43 -25.64
CA MET A 1 19.41 1.08 -25.80
C MET A 1 18.59 2.35 -25.66
N PRO A 2 17.63 2.66 -26.54
CA PRO A 2 16.77 3.82 -26.37
C PRO A 2 16.00 3.66 -25.05
N ARG A 3 15.97 4.73 -24.22
CA ARG A 3 15.21 4.76 -22.99
C ARG A 3 13.73 4.59 -23.33
N PRO A 4 12.97 3.76 -22.60
CA PRO A 4 11.54 3.65 -22.85
C PRO A 4 10.92 5.04 -22.71
N ASN A 5 10.11 5.41 -23.71
CA ASN A 5 9.40 6.69 -23.74
C ASN A 5 8.43 6.70 -22.55
N ARG A 6 8.82 7.33 -21.44
CA ARG A 6 7.98 7.42 -20.23
C ARG A 6 6.80 8.34 -20.54
N PRO A 7 5.56 7.86 -20.40
CA PRO A 7 4.42 8.74 -20.59
C PRO A 7 4.46 9.88 -19.56
N PRO A 8 3.97 11.08 -19.93
CA PRO A 8 3.88 12.18 -18.97
C PRO A 8 3.02 11.78 -17.78
N ILE A 9 3.42 12.24 -16.60
CA ILE A 9 2.66 11.98 -15.38
C ILE A 9 1.27 12.62 -15.51
N ARG A 10 0.22 11.85 -15.21
CA ARG A 10 -1.17 12.30 -15.28
C ARG A 10 -1.95 11.76 -14.09
N ARG A 11 -2.89 12.58 -13.58
CA ARG A 11 -3.89 12.10 -12.62
C ARG A 11 -4.73 11.00 -13.24
N GLN A 12 -4.80 9.89 -12.56
CA GLN A 12 -5.72 8.80 -12.92
C GLN A 12 -7.14 9.17 -12.50
N THR A 13 -8.10 8.93 -13.37
CA THR A 13 -9.52 9.31 -13.14
C THR A 13 -10.47 8.12 -13.12
N THR A 14 -9.93 6.91 -13.28
CA THR A 14 -10.70 5.65 -13.25
C THR A 14 -10.23 4.77 -12.10
N THR A 15 -10.98 3.73 -11.78
CA THR A 15 -10.59 2.72 -10.77
C THR A 15 -9.67 1.63 -11.32
N LEU A 16 -9.36 1.64 -12.61
CA LEU A 16 -8.39 0.75 -13.24
C LEU A 16 -7.14 1.53 -13.61
N TRP A 17 -6.04 1.24 -12.91
CA TRP A 17 -4.74 1.86 -13.13
C TRP A 17 -3.76 0.90 -13.78
N TYR A 18 -3.08 1.37 -14.80
CA TYR A 18 -2.03 0.61 -15.49
C TYR A 18 -0.71 1.38 -15.46
N TYR A 19 0.32 0.75 -14.95
CA TYR A 19 1.67 1.34 -14.85
C TYR A 19 2.68 0.52 -15.63
N PRO A 20 3.22 1.08 -16.74
CA PRO A 20 4.20 0.40 -17.57
C PRO A 20 5.60 0.37 -16.95
N SER A 21 5.86 1.19 -15.92
CA SER A 21 7.18 1.32 -15.30
C SER A 21 7.09 1.57 -13.79
N GLN A 22 8.19 1.27 -13.09
CA GLN A 22 8.32 1.52 -11.65
C GLN A 22 8.42 3.02 -11.31
N GLN A 23 8.99 3.83 -12.23
CA GLN A 23 9.34 5.22 -11.99
C GLN A 23 8.61 6.16 -12.95
N TYR A 24 8.11 7.29 -12.45
CA TYR A 24 7.52 8.35 -13.28
C TYR A 24 8.52 9.40 -13.73
N SER A 25 9.68 9.50 -13.08
CA SER A 25 10.73 10.48 -13.36
C SER A 25 12.06 9.81 -13.74
N GLU A 26 13.01 10.59 -14.27
CA GLU A 26 14.36 10.10 -14.55
C GLU A 26 15.13 9.81 -13.26
N GLU A 27 14.94 10.64 -12.24
CA GLU A 27 15.45 10.42 -10.92
C GLU A 27 14.66 9.30 -10.23
N PRO A 28 15.31 8.19 -9.85
CA PRO A 28 14.65 7.10 -9.16
C PRO A 28 14.07 7.55 -7.82
N LYS A 29 12.88 7.08 -7.48
CA LYS A 29 12.27 7.24 -6.18
C LYS A 29 12.39 5.92 -5.40
N GLY A 30 12.92 6.00 -4.20
CA GLY A 30 13.30 4.83 -3.39
C GLY A 30 14.64 4.20 -3.80
N ILE A 31 15.08 3.22 -3.02
CA ILE A 31 16.32 2.46 -3.30
C ILE A 31 16.15 1.70 -4.62
N PRO A 32 17.07 1.90 -5.61
CA PRO A 32 17.01 1.16 -6.86
C PRO A 32 17.12 -0.35 -6.66
N GLY A 33 16.17 -1.10 -7.22
CA GLY A 33 16.17 -2.56 -7.13
C GLY A 33 15.62 -3.13 -5.82
N TYR A 34 15.12 -2.29 -4.90
CA TYR A 34 14.48 -2.77 -3.68
C TYR A 34 13.31 -3.72 -4.01
N ARG A 35 13.32 -4.91 -3.39
CA ARG A 35 12.27 -5.91 -3.62
C ARG A 35 10.98 -5.50 -2.94
N GLY A 36 9.88 -5.54 -3.68
CA GLY A 36 8.57 -5.13 -3.16
C GLY A 36 8.28 -3.64 -3.27
N ALA A 37 9.20 -2.82 -3.83
CA ALA A 37 8.95 -1.38 -3.95
C ALA A 37 7.66 -1.06 -4.72
N THR A 38 6.84 -0.20 -4.15
CA THR A 38 5.64 0.35 -4.79
C THR A 38 6.03 1.22 -5.99
N PRO A 39 5.33 1.12 -7.14
CA PRO A 39 5.53 2.07 -8.23
C PRO A 39 5.28 3.51 -7.78
N SER A 40 6.25 4.39 -8.01
CA SER A 40 6.18 5.80 -7.59
C SER A 40 4.98 6.57 -8.17
N TRP A 41 4.44 6.13 -9.30
CA TRP A 41 3.21 6.66 -9.91
C TRP A 41 1.99 6.56 -9.02
N ILE A 42 1.86 5.46 -8.28
CA ILE A 42 0.73 5.22 -7.36
C ILE A 42 0.77 6.28 -6.28
N ILE A 43 1.91 6.41 -5.62
CA ILE A 43 2.12 7.34 -4.52
C ILE A 43 1.92 8.78 -5.02
N TRP A 44 2.49 9.13 -6.17
CA TRP A 44 2.30 10.45 -6.76
C TRP A 44 0.81 10.79 -6.97
N ASN A 45 0.04 9.88 -7.58
CA ASN A 45 -1.39 10.11 -7.83
C ASN A 45 -2.21 10.28 -6.54
N LEU A 46 -1.86 9.53 -5.49
CA LEU A 46 -2.52 9.64 -4.20
C LEU A 46 -2.18 10.98 -3.53
N LEU A 47 -0.89 11.32 -3.44
CA LEU A 47 -0.45 12.53 -2.76
C LEU A 47 -0.91 13.80 -3.47
N ASP A 48 -0.84 13.84 -4.81
CA ASP A 48 -1.32 14.99 -5.59
C ASP A 48 -2.82 15.25 -5.43
N ARG A 49 -3.62 14.18 -5.21
CA ARG A 49 -5.07 14.29 -5.05
C ARG A 49 -5.52 14.54 -3.62
N TYR A 50 -4.90 13.90 -2.63
CA TYR A 50 -5.42 13.82 -1.26
C TYR A 50 -4.61 14.61 -0.24
N THR A 51 -3.53 15.27 -0.67
CA THR A 51 -2.69 16.11 0.18
C THR A 51 -2.41 17.47 -0.43
N ARG A 52 -1.84 18.38 0.39
CA ARG A 52 -1.40 19.72 0.00
C ARG A 52 0.08 19.90 0.35
N PRO A 53 0.80 20.85 -0.25
CA PRO A 53 2.14 21.23 0.21
C PRO A 53 2.16 21.49 1.72
N GLY A 54 3.18 20.96 2.40
CA GLY A 54 3.33 21.06 3.85
C GLY A 54 2.60 19.99 4.67
N ASP A 55 1.66 19.23 4.10
CA ASP A 55 1.01 18.10 4.79
C ASP A 55 2.04 17.02 5.16
N LEU A 56 1.83 16.33 6.28
CA LEU A 56 2.65 15.21 6.73
C LEU A 56 2.13 13.88 6.16
N VAL A 57 2.95 13.27 5.32
CA VAL A 57 2.75 11.93 4.78
C VAL A 57 3.50 10.92 5.64
N VAL A 58 2.84 9.85 6.05
CA VAL A 58 3.43 8.78 6.86
C VAL A 58 3.33 7.44 6.14
N ASP A 59 4.43 6.67 6.15
CA ASP A 59 4.50 5.32 5.60
C ASP A 59 5.09 4.38 6.67
N PRO A 60 4.24 3.54 7.32
CA PRO A 60 4.69 2.61 8.36
C PRO A 60 5.30 1.31 7.81
N PHE A 61 5.40 1.15 6.48
CA PHE A 61 6.04 0.03 5.80
C PHE A 61 7.01 0.56 4.71
N CYS A 62 7.88 1.48 5.10
CA CYS A 62 8.57 2.39 4.19
C CYS A 62 9.59 1.70 3.26
N GLY A 63 10.14 0.56 3.68
CA GLY A 63 11.06 -0.26 2.89
C GLY A 63 12.17 0.53 2.22
N GLY A 64 12.11 0.67 0.88
CA GLY A 64 13.10 1.41 0.10
C GLY A 64 12.90 2.94 0.06
N GLY A 65 11.91 3.52 0.74
CA GLY A 65 11.71 4.96 0.86
C GLY A 65 11.05 5.64 -0.34
N THR A 66 10.34 4.91 -1.20
CA THR A 66 9.68 5.50 -2.37
C THR A 66 8.68 6.60 -1.97
N THR A 67 7.93 6.39 -0.88
CA THR A 67 6.94 7.35 -0.38
C THR A 67 7.59 8.65 0.08
N LEU A 68 8.73 8.57 0.76
CA LEU A 68 9.47 9.75 1.22
C LEU A 68 9.93 10.62 0.04
N ASP A 69 10.52 9.98 -0.96
CA ASP A 69 11.06 10.69 -2.14
C ASP A 69 9.94 11.33 -2.98
N VAL A 70 8.79 10.66 -3.12
CA VAL A 70 7.63 11.21 -3.82
C VAL A 70 7.01 12.36 -3.04
N ALA A 71 6.83 12.23 -1.72
CA ALA A 71 6.30 13.28 -0.86
C ALA A 71 7.16 14.54 -0.92
N THR A 72 8.47 14.39 -0.78
CA THR A 72 9.44 15.50 -0.89
C THR A 72 9.36 16.18 -2.26
N SER A 73 9.25 15.40 -3.36
CA SER A 73 9.14 15.97 -4.72
C SER A 73 7.86 16.75 -4.98
N LEU A 74 6.90 16.65 -4.07
CA LEU A 74 5.62 17.35 -4.10
C LEU A 74 5.50 18.41 -2.98
N ASP A 75 6.59 18.79 -2.32
CA ASP A 75 6.62 19.73 -1.19
C ASP A 75 5.81 19.27 0.04
N ARG A 76 5.65 17.96 0.24
CA ARG A 76 5.07 17.39 1.46
C ARG A 76 6.17 17.02 2.43
N ARG A 77 5.90 17.14 3.74
CA ARG A 77 6.72 16.52 4.77
C ARG A 77 6.47 15.01 4.76
N ALA A 78 7.47 14.22 5.11
CA ALA A 78 7.32 12.77 5.15
C ALA A 78 8.04 12.18 6.36
N ARG A 79 7.45 11.16 6.97
CA ARG A 79 8.09 10.24 7.93
C ARG A 79 7.84 8.81 7.48
N GLY A 80 8.90 8.05 7.37
CA GLY A 80 8.85 6.63 7.01
C GLY A 80 9.34 5.79 8.16
N PHE A 81 8.67 4.68 8.40
CA PHE A 81 9.00 3.72 9.45
C PHE A 81 9.15 2.33 8.85
N ASP A 82 10.04 1.56 9.40
CA ASP A 82 10.25 0.15 9.05
C ASP A 82 10.86 -0.58 10.24
N VAL A 83 10.56 -1.85 10.43
CA VAL A 83 11.19 -2.69 11.48
C VAL A 83 12.66 -3.02 11.16
N ASN A 84 13.09 -2.78 9.91
CA ASN A 84 14.45 -2.99 9.43
C ASN A 84 14.85 -1.90 8.42
N PRO A 85 15.08 -0.66 8.87
CA PRO A 85 15.34 0.47 8.00
C PRO A 85 16.55 0.25 7.10
N GLN A 86 16.40 0.54 5.80
CA GLN A 86 17.47 0.43 4.80
C GLN A 86 18.04 1.80 4.38
N ARG A 87 17.54 2.89 4.96
CA ARG A 87 17.97 4.27 4.71
C ARG A 87 18.03 5.03 6.03
N PRO A 88 18.96 6.00 6.18
CA PRO A 88 19.12 6.75 7.43
C PRO A 88 17.96 7.73 7.73
N ASP A 89 17.13 8.04 6.74
CA ASP A 89 15.94 8.88 6.85
C ASP A 89 14.64 8.07 7.08
N ILE A 90 14.75 6.76 7.28
CA ILE A 90 13.67 5.88 7.71
C ILE A 90 13.92 5.53 9.18
N GLU A 91 12.92 5.76 10.01
CA GLU A 91 12.98 5.49 11.44
C GLU A 91 12.66 4.01 11.73
N GLU A 92 13.38 3.42 12.69
CA GLU A 92 13.05 2.06 13.14
C GLU A 92 11.82 2.10 14.04
N ALA A 93 10.72 1.47 13.59
CA ALA A 93 9.50 1.31 14.38
C ALA A 93 8.64 0.17 13.86
N ASP A 94 7.82 -0.37 14.74
CA ASP A 94 6.75 -1.31 14.41
C ASP A 94 5.49 -0.53 14.00
N ALA A 95 4.87 -0.92 12.88
CA ALA A 95 3.66 -0.28 12.36
C ALA A 95 2.46 -0.33 13.34
N ARG A 96 2.53 -1.18 14.37
CA ARG A 96 1.54 -1.29 15.45
C ARG A 96 1.74 -0.26 16.57
N SER A 97 2.89 0.45 16.58
CA SER A 97 3.22 1.44 17.61
C SER A 97 4.19 2.48 17.05
N LEU A 98 3.66 3.50 16.42
CA LEU A 98 4.46 4.54 15.76
C LEU A 98 4.82 5.67 16.73
N PRO A 99 6.03 6.23 16.67
CA PRO A 99 6.44 7.35 17.50
C PRO A 99 5.84 8.68 16.98
N LEU A 100 4.50 8.71 16.92
CA LEU A 100 3.70 9.83 16.46
C LEU A 100 2.62 10.18 17.49
N GLY A 101 2.26 11.45 17.55
CA GLY A 101 1.11 11.92 18.33
C GLY A 101 -0.23 11.57 17.65
N ASP A 102 -1.32 11.61 18.42
CA ASP A 102 -2.67 11.38 17.92
C ASP A 102 -3.03 12.43 16.87
N GLY A 103 -3.54 11.98 15.71
CA GLY A 103 -3.94 12.87 14.62
C GLY A 103 -2.80 13.70 14.02
N GLU A 104 -1.57 13.26 14.10
CA GLU A 104 -0.40 13.98 13.57
C GLU A 104 -0.27 13.85 12.05
N ALA A 105 -0.62 12.68 11.47
CA ALA A 105 -0.49 12.40 10.05
C ALA A 105 -1.63 13.02 9.23
N ASP A 106 -1.29 13.64 8.10
CA ASP A 106 -2.26 14.15 7.13
C ASP A 106 -2.61 13.13 6.04
N PHE A 107 -1.74 12.14 5.81
CA PHE A 107 -1.97 11.03 4.90
C PHE A 107 -1.17 9.81 5.34
N LEU A 108 -1.78 8.64 5.29
CA LEU A 108 -1.09 7.36 5.47
C LEU A 108 -1.05 6.59 4.14
N PHE A 109 0.14 6.12 3.77
CA PHE A 109 0.31 5.14 2.70
C PHE A 109 0.87 3.86 3.30
N MET A 110 0.28 2.71 3.00
CA MET A 110 0.70 1.41 3.49
C MET A 110 0.83 0.41 2.34
N ASP A 111 2.03 -0.14 2.12
CA ASP A 111 2.28 -1.29 1.23
C ASP A 111 2.87 -2.43 2.08
N PRO A 112 2.02 -3.07 2.92
CA PRO A 112 2.47 -4.08 3.86
C PRO A 112 2.87 -5.38 3.15
N PRO A 113 3.60 -6.28 3.83
CA PRO A 113 3.90 -7.61 3.29
C PRO A 113 2.61 -8.44 3.08
N TYR A 114 2.51 -9.09 1.90
CA TYR A 114 1.37 -9.92 1.52
C TYR A 114 1.62 -11.39 1.88
N SER A 115 1.72 -11.74 3.16
CA SER A 115 2.14 -13.07 3.59
C SER A 115 3.67 -13.28 3.44
N THR A 116 4.11 -14.52 3.51
CA THR A 116 5.52 -14.96 3.53
C THR A 116 6.19 -15.05 2.16
N HIS A 117 5.65 -14.40 1.12
CA HIS A 117 6.19 -14.51 -0.24
C HIS A 117 7.53 -13.81 -0.48
N VAL A 118 7.85 -12.83 0.33
CA VAL A 118 9.11 -12.11 0.31
C VAL A 118 9.69 -12.20 1.71
N ASP A 119 10.91 -12.67 1.79
CA ASP A 119 11.71 -12.59 3.01
C ASP A 119 12.23 -11.16 3.14
N TYR A 120 11.57 -10.38 4.02
CA TYR A 120 11.91 -8.98 4.24
C TYR A 120 12.93 -8.80 5.34
N SER A 121 12.76 -9.50 6.47
CA SER A 121 13.63 -9.34 7.64
C SER A 121 13.34 -10.40 8.70
N ASP A 122 14.39 -10.76 9.46
CA ASP A 122 14.28 -11.56 10.70
C ASP A 122 13.97 -10.70 11.93
N ALA A 123 13.79 -9.40 11.78
CA ALA A 123 13.52 -8.49 12.90
C ALA A 123 12.25 -8.92 13.66
N PRO A 124 12.26 -8.82 14.99
CA PRO A 124 11.05 -8.97 15.79
C PRO A 124 9.97 -7.98 15.32
N GLY A 125 8.72 -8.42 15.22
CA GLY A 125 7.63 -7.57 14.73
C GLY A 125 7.47 -7.50 13.21
N CYS A 126 8.36 -8.13 12.42
CA CYS A 126 8.20 -8.20 10.96
C CYS A 126 6.95 -9.00 10.56
N LEU A 127 5.90 -8.29 10.11
CA LEU A 127 4.63 -8.91 9.69
C LEU A 127 4.78 -9.80 8.45
N GLY A 128 5.86 -9.63 7.67
CA GLY A 128 6.19 -10.52 6.55
C GLY A 128 6.53 -11.95 6.94
N ARG A 129 6.70 -12.25 8.22
CA ARG A 129 6.88 -13.60 8.77
C ARG A 129 5.55 -14.30 9.04
N LEU A 130 4.46 -13.57 9.12
CA LEU A 130 3.12 -14.12 9.33
C LEU A 130 2.52 -14.57 8.00
N SER A 131 1.92 -15.75 8.03
CA SER A 131 1.24 -16.29 6.85
C SER A 131 -0.18 -15.80 6.77
N ALA A 132 -0.59 -15.22 5.64
CA ALA A 132 -1.97 -14.79 5.42
C ALA A 132 -2.99 -15.94 5.42
N PHE A 133 -2.54 -17.19 5.46
CA PHE A 133 -3.40 -18.35 5.65
C PHE A 133 -3.75 -18.61 7.13
N ASP A 134 -3.14 -17.90 8.07
CA ASP A 134 -3.34 -18.03 9.50
C ASP A 134 -3.98 -16.75 10.06
N GLU A 135 -4.87 -16.86 11.04
CA GLU A 135 -5.61 -15.69 11.57
C GLU A 135 -4.69 -14.68 12.25
N GLU A 136 -3.58 -15.13 12.82
CA GLU A 136 -2.57 -14.27 13.45
C GLU A 136 -2.09 -13.13 12.53
N TYR A 137 -2.02 -13.37 11.21
CA TYR A 137 -1.70 -12.32 10.24
C TYR A 137 -2.73 -11.19 10.26
N PHE A 138 -4.02 -11.52 10.30
CA PHE A 138 -5.09 -10.52 10.30
C PHE A 138 -5.27 -9.86 11.68
N GLU A 139 -5.05 -10.60 12.77
CA GLU A 139 -5.04 -10.04 14.12
C GLU A 139 -3.95 -8.97 14.26
N ALA A 140 -2.74 -9.22 13.73
CA ALA A 140 -1.67 -8.23 13.71
C ALA A 140 -2.04 -7.00 12.87
N PHE A 141 -2.83 -7.14 11.80
CA PHE A 141 -3.32 -6.00 11.01
C PHE A 141 -4.45 -5.23 11.70
N GLU A 142 -5.23 -5.83 12.60
CA GLU A 142 -6.16 -5.07 13.44
C GLU A 142 -5.40 -4.08 14.34
N GLU A 143 -4.24 -4.47 14.88
CA GLU A 143 -3.38 -3.57 15.67
C GLU A 143 -2.81 -2.44 14.79
N VAL A 144 -2.32 -2.76 13.58
CA VAL A 144 -1.84 -1.76 12.61
C VAL A 144 -2.94 -0.75 12.25
N PHE A 145 -4.16 -1.22 12.02
CA PHE A 145 -5.27 -0.34 11.65
C PHE A 145 -5.79 0.48 12.84
N ALA A 146 -5.68 -0.03 14.06
CA ALA A 146 -5.95 0.74 15.27
C ALA A 146 -4.92 1.87 15.44
N GLU A 147 -3.64 1.58 15.19
CA GLU A 147 -2.58 2.59 15.22
C GLU A 147 -2.72 3.60 14.09
N ALA A 148 -3.07 3.15 12.89
CA ALA A 148 -3.37 4.05 11.77
C ALA A 148 -4.52 5.01 12.09
N ASP A 149 -5.57 4.52 12.78
CA ASP A 149 -6.65 5.38 13.25
C ASP A 149 -6.17 6.39 14.30
N ARG A 150 -5.35 5.97 15.25
CA ARG A 150 -4.79 6.88 16.26
C ARG A 150 -4.00 8.03 15.62
N VAL A 151 -3.06 7.71 14.72
CA VAL A 151 -2.12 8.71 14.18
C VAL A 151 -2.68 9.55 13.03
N LEU A 152 -3.69 9.05 12.29
CA LEU A 152 -4.31 9.80 11.19
C LEU A 152 -5.21 10.89 11.73
N ARG A 153 -5.03 12.12 11.23
CA ARG A 153 -5.89 13.26 11.57
C ARG A 153 -7.31 13.04 11.03
N ASP A 154 -8.30 13.53 11.79
CA ASP A 154 -9.69 13.50 11.33
C ASP A 154 -9.87 14.17 9.96
N ARG A 155 -10.79 13.65 9.16
CA ARG A 155 -11.14 14.07 7.79
C ARG A 155 -10.01 13.91 6.77
N ARG A 156 -8.94 13.16 7.12
CA ARG A 156 -7.80 12.83 6.27
C ARG A 156 -7.93 11.39 5.73
N TYR A 157 -7.03 11.04 4.83
CA TYR A 157 -7.11 9.83 4.03
C TYR A 157 -5.98 8.85 4.32
N LEU A 158 -6.28 7.58 4.12
CA LEU A 158 -5.27 6.53 4.05
C LEU A 158 -5.47 5.67 2.82
N ALA A 159 -4.38 5.09 2.33
CA ALA A 159 -4.39 4.14 1.23
C ALA A 159 -3.60 2.88 1.61
N VAL A 160 -4.17 1.71 1.34
CA VAL A 160 -3.52 0.41 1.51
C VAL A 160 -3.36 -0.26 0.15
N PHE A 161 -2.12 -0.60 -0.17
CA PHE A 161 -1.77 -1.27 -1.42
C PHE A 161 -1.42 -2.73 -1.12
N VAL A 162 -2.27 -3.68 -1.53
CA VAL A 162 -2.15 -5.08 -1.13
C VAL A 162 -2.58 -6.04 -2.21
N SER A 163 -1.89 -7.18 -2.32
CA SER A 163 -2.26 -8.26 -3.24
C SER A 163 -2.83 -9.46 -2.50
N ASP A 164 -3.77 -10.15 -3.14
CA ASP A 164 -4.22 -11.45 -2.68
C ASP A 164 -3.13 -12.51 -2.88
N THR A 165 -3.20 -13.58 -2.10
CA THR A 165 -2.28 -14.69 -2.20
C THR A 165 -2.95 -16.00 -2.60
N PHE A 166 -2.16 -16.89 -3.20
CA PHE A 166 -2.57 -18.24 -3.55
C PHE A 166 -1.39 -19.20 -3.37
N GLU A 167 -1.63 -20.27 -2.66
CA GLU A 167 -0.72 -21.41 -2.58
C GLU A 167 -1.42 -22.68 -3.06
N ARG A 168 -0.76 -23.48 -3.89
CA ARG A 168 -1.37 -24.66 -4.50
C ARG A 168 -1.94 -25.66 -3.49
N LYS A 169 -1.33 -25.77 -2.30
CA LYS A 169 -1.78 -26.69 -1.25
C LYS A 169 -2.81 -26.10 -0.30
N ARG A 170 -2.79 -24.76 -0.10
CA ARG A 170 -3.61 -24.07 0.91
C ARG A 170 -4.78 -23.30 0.27
N GLY A 171 -4.75 -23.08 -1.05
CA GLY A 171 -5.81 -22.39 -1.78
C GLY A 171 -5.61 -20.88 -1.89
N PHE A 172 -6.72 -20.16 -1.98
CA PHE A 172 -6.80 -18.71 -2.19
C PHE A 172 -7.16 -17.98 -0.90
N VAL A 173 -6.43 -16.91 -0.59
CA VAL A 173 -6.76 -15.99 0.50
C VAL A 173 -7.06 -14.60 -0.09
N PRO A 174 -8.30 -14.10 0.05
CA PRO A 174 -8.71 -12.78 -0.43
C PRO A 174 -8.28 -11.68 0.55
N ILE A 175 -6.99 -11.37 0.60
CA ILE A 175 -6.41 -10.40 1.54
C ILE A 175 -7.07 -9.03 1.34
N GLY A 176 -7.20 -8.57 0.10
CA GLY A 176 -7.80 -7.27 -0.21
C GLY A 176 -9.24 -7.15 0.29
N ALA A 177 -10.06 -8.19 0.12
CA ALA A 177 -11.43 -8.20 0.62
C ALA A 177 -11.49 -8.20 2.16
N ARG A 178 -10.67 -9.03 2.83
CA ARG A 178 -10.60 -9.07 4.30
C ARG A 178 -10.15 -7.74 4.87
N MET A 179 -9.09 -7.14 4.35
CA MET A 179 -8.62 -5.82 4.80
C MET A 179 -9.66 -4.72 4.53
N THR A 180 -10.42 -4.81 3.43
CA THR A 180 -11.52 -3.86 3.19
C THR A 180 -12.56 -3.92 4.30
N VAL A 181 -12.96 -5.10 4.74
CA VAL A 181 -13.92 -5.27 5.84
C VAL A 181 -13.35 -4.74 7.16
N MET A 182 -12.10 -5.09 7.49
CA MET A 182 -11.42 -4.64 8.70
C MET A 182 -11.31 -3.10 8.74
N LEU A 183 -10.84 -2.49 7.66
CA LEU A 183 -10.72 -1.02 7.56
C LEU A 183 -12.09 -0.33 7.62
N SER A 184 -13.14 -0.93 7.07
CA SER A 184 -14.50 -0.35 7.09
C SER A 184 -15.12 -0.25 8.47
N SER A 185 -14.59 -0.97 9.47
CA SER A 185 -15.01 -0.86 10.86
C SER A 185 -14.51 0.43 11.55
N ARG A 186 -13.47 1.07 11.01
CA ARG A 186 -12.78 2.24 11.58
C ARG A 186 -12.84 3.47 10.68
N PHE A 187 -12.88 3.26 9.36
CA PHE A 187 -12.75 4.31 8.35
C PHE A 187 -13.88 4.22 7.33
N ARG A 188 -14.28 5.36 6.82
CA ARG A 188 -15.24 5.42 5.72
C ARG A 188 -14.57 5.01 4.40
N PRO A 189 -15.05 3.99 3.68
CA PRO A 189 -14.58 3.67 2.34
C PRO A 189 -14.75 4.86 1.39
N VAL A 190 -13.74 5.14 0.59
CA VAL A 190 -13.75 6.17 -0.45
C VAL A 190 -13.76 5.53 -1.83
N ASP A 191 -12.84 4.59 -2.09
CA ASP A 191 -12.77 3.88 -3.36
C ASP A 191 -11.95 2.59 -3.24
N HIS A 192 -12.14 1.70 -4.22
CA HIS A 192 -11.35 0.48 -4.38
C HIS A 192 -10.83 0.42 -5.83
N LEU A 193 -9.54 0.60 -5.99
CA LEU A 193 -8.90 0.64 -7.30
C LEU A 193 -8.16 -0.66 -7.59
N THR A 194 -8.19 -1.06 -8.84
CA THR A 194 -7.41 -2.19 -9.37
C THR A 194 -6.17 -1.65 -10.07
N VAL A 195 -4.99 -2.06 -9.61
CA VAL A 195 -3.71 -1.64 -10.19
C VAL A 195 -3.08 -2.81 -10.94
N VAL A 196 -2.95 -2.67 -12.24
CA VAL A 196 -2.25 -3.64 -13.10
C VAL A 196 -0.80 -3.22 -13.21
N ARG A 197 0.09 -4.09 -12.74
CA ARG A 197 1.55 -3.90 -12.86
C ARG A 197 2.08 -4.76 -13.99
N GLY A 198 3.04 -4.21 -14.76
CA GLY A 198 3.83 -5.03 -15.67
C GLY A 198 4.54 -6.14 -14.91
N ASN A 199 4.00 -7.35 -14.98
CA ASN A 199 4.53 -8.50 -14.25
C ASN A 199 5.14 -9.50 -15.23
N ARG A 200 6.47 -9.57 -15.27
CA ARG A 200 7.20 -10.50 -16.14
C ARG A 200 6.80 -11.97 -15.95
N LYS A 201 6.25 -12.35 -14.80
CA LYS A 201 5.73 -13.71 -14.58
C LYS A 201 4.50 -13.98 -15.46
N LEU A 202 3.66 -12.96 -15.67
CA LEU A 202 2.47 -13.07 -16.54
C LEU A 202 2.83 -13.17 -18.03
N GLU A 203 4.06 -12.81 -18.42
CA GLU A 203 4.55 -12.91 -19.79
C GLU A 203 5.20 -14.29 -20.10
N LYS A 204 5.42 -15.13 -19.08
CA LYS A 204 6.15 -16.40 -19.23
C LYS A 204 5.20 -17.59 -19.45
N PRO A 205 5.26 -18.29 -20.59
CA PRO A 205 4.32 -19.36 -20.95
C PRO A 205 4.22 -20.50 -19.92
N HIS A 206 5.32 -20.84 -19.23
CA HIS A 206 5.34 -21.93 -18.25
C HIS A 206 4.45 -21.64 -17.02
N PHE A 207 4.30 -20.36 -16.60
CA PHE A 207 3.37 -20.01 -15.51
C PHE A 207 1.91 -20.17 -15.97
N HIS A 208 1.58 -19.78 -17.22
CA HIS A 208 0.24 -19.97 -17.76
C HIS A 208 -0.10 -21.46 -17.92
N LYS A 209 0.86 -22.28 -18.39
CA LYS A 209 0.70 -23.72 -18.45
C LYS A 209 0.41 -24.31 -17.07
N ALA A 210 1.23 -23.97 -16.08
CA ALA A 210 1.05 -24.45 -14.71
C ALA A 210 -0.28 -24.00 -14.09
N ALA A 211 -0.75 -22.79 -14.39
CA ALA A 211 -2.02 -22.27 -13.93
C ALA A 211 -3.20 -23.01 -14.57
N SER A 212 -3.13 -23.26 -15.87
CA SER A 212 -4.14 -24.03 -16.61
C SER A 212 -4.22 -25.48 -16.13
N GLU A 213 -3.10 -26.16 -16.01
CA GLU A 213 -3.04 -27.55 -15.53
C GLU A 213 -3.41 -27.68 -14.05
N GLY A 214 -3.12 -26.67 -13.24
CA GLY A 214 -3.42 -26.62 -11.81
C GLY A 214 -4.79 -26.04 -11.47
N ASN A 215 -5.58 -25.61 -12.45
CA ASN A 215 -6.89 -24.98 -12.29
C ASN A 215 -6.89 -23.80 -11.32
N TYR A 216 -5.95 -22.83 -11.50
CA TYR A 216 -5.90 -21.59 -10.72
C TYR A 216 -5.56 -20.40 -11.61
N PHE A 217 -5.80 -19.19 -11.11
CA PHE A 217 -5.49 -17.95 -11.83
C PHE A 217 -4.20 -17.29 -11.29
N LEU A 218 -3.38 -16.77 -12.19
CA LEU A 218 -2.24 -15.93 -11.83
C LEU A 218 -2.74 -14.57 -11.33
N ARG A 219 -2.07 -14.02 -10.31
CA ARG A 219 -2.42 -12.69 -9.77
C ARG A 219 -2.02 -11.61 -10.76
N GLY A 220 -3.01 -11.00 -11.41
CA GLY A 220 -2.84 -10.02 -12.49
C GLY A 220 -2.91 -8.56 -12.02
N TYR A 221 -3.34 -8.31 -10.79
CA TYR A 221 -3.51 -6.96 -10.25
C TYR A 221 -3.23 -6.91 -8.75
N THR A 222 -3.12 -5.71 -8.25
CA THR A 222 -3.00 -5.38 -6.83
C THR A 222 -4.15 -4.46 -6.45
N HIS A 223 -4.72 -4.64 -5.27
CA HIS A 223 -5.74 -3.75 -4.72
C HIS A 223 -5.09 -2.46 -4.22
N LEU A 224 -5.73 -1.33 -4.47
CA LEU A 224 -5.45 -0.07 -3.82
C LEU A 224 -6.73 0.38 -3.13
N LEU A 225 -6.76 0.20 -1.82
CA LEU A 225 -7.91 0.48 -0.97
C LEU A 225 -7.76 1.91 -0.44
N LEU A 226 -8.76 2.75 -0.66
CA LEU A 226 -8.74 4.15 -0.25
C LEU A 226 -9.84 4.41 0.78
N PHE A 227 -9.45 4.97 1.91
CA PHE A 227 -10.33 5.24 3.03
C PHE A 227 -10.13 6.67 3.56
N LYS A 228 -11.11 7.13 4.33
CA LYS A 228 -11.09 8.42 5.01
C LYS A 228 -11.45 8.24 6.47
N LYS A 229 -10.66 8.83 7.36
CA LYS A 229 -11.06 8.97 8.76
C LYS A 229 -12.17 10.01 8.87
N GLU A 230 -13.26 9.64 9.51
CA GLU A 230 -14.33 10.55 9.89
C GLU A 230 -14.69 10.22 11.33
N SER A 231 -14.17 11.01 12.27
CA SER A 231 -14.58 10.91 13.67
C SER A 231 -16.07 11.24 13.74
N ASP A 232 -16.86 10.39 14.38
CA ASP A 232 -18.29 10.57 14.57
C ASP A 232 -18.58 11.88 15.32
N GLY A 233 -18.67 12.96 14.58
CA GLY A 233 -19.41 14.15 15.00
C GLY A 233 -20.88 13.83 14.78
N GLY A 234 -21.57 13.32 15.82
CA GLY A 234 -22.94 12.84 15.86
C GLY A 234 -23.83 13.29 14.70
N GLY A 235 -24.18 12.39 13.81
CA GLY A 235 -25.03 12.64 12.67
C GLY A 235 -25.46 11.37 11.98
N GLN A 236 -26.63 10.92 12.34
CA GLN A 236 -27.40 9.84 11.73
C GLN A 236 -27.29 9.80 10.21
N GLY A 237 -27.19 8.58 9.69
CA GLY A 237 -27.07 8.25 8.29
C GLY A 237 -27.96 9.10 7.35
N ARG A 238 -27.31 9.83 6.47
CA ARG A 238 -27.95 10.30 5.25
C ARG A 238 -27.79 9.21 4.18
N ALA A 239 -28.88 8.54 3.89
CA ALA A 239 -28.98 7.68 2.72
C ALA A 239 -28.55 8.46 1.45
N PRO A 240 -27.91 7.83 0.45
CA PRO A 240 -27.56 8.49 -0.79
C PRO A 240 -28.84 8.99 -1.48
N ARG A 241 -28.84 10.24 -1.87
CA ARG A 241 -29.86 10.76 -2.77
C ARG A 241 -29.66 10.14 -4.15
N ALA A 242 -30.72 9.53 -4.66
CA ALA A 242 -30.82 9.02 -6.03
C ALA A 242 -30.61 10.13 -7.06
#